data_ca96747fd5e937dd9b674345be75637a
#
_entry.id   ca96747fd5e937dd9b674345be75637a
#
_cell.length_a   1.000
_cell.length_b   1.000
_cell.length_c   1.000
_cell.angle_alpha   90.00
_cell.angle_beta   90.00
_cell.angle_gamma   90.00
#
_symmetry.space_group_name_H-M   'P 1'
#
loop_
_entity.id
_entity.type
_entity.pdbx_description
1 polymer ?
#
loop_
_entity_poly.entity_id
_entity_poly.type
_entity_poly.pdbx_seq_one_letter_code
_entity_poly.pdbx_strand_id
1 'polypeptide(L)'
;VFARIAWESVVPTPLLDAAVAVLSGAPAWTNLASLWWAESAQGRPKRHAIARQLRWAALAMIPAAFVPYTGWGLLLFVLGCAGARLCWGGMITIRSTLWRCMYPAKERGRYAGWMSIITALTLAMAGATSGMLLERDHQTFRIILLVGAVALWLGSILYRRIPAPAEPKLIEQERAEHRPKPRPWRDAIAILQKDRGFSRYMAAMFVF
;
A
#
# COMPACT_ATOMS: atom_id res chain seq x y z
N VAL A 1 -17.36 -7.39 0.04
CA VAL A 1 -18.75 -7.37 0.54
C VAL A 1 -19.50 -6.16 -0.01
N PHE A 2 -19.05 -4.91 0.26
CA PHE A 2 -19.74 -3.68 -0.18
C PHE A 2 -20.01 -3.62 -1.69
N ALA A 3 -19.00 -3.86 -2.56
CA ALA A 3 -19.16 -3.84 -4.01
C ALA A 3 -20.26 -4.81 -4.48
N ARG A 4 -20.39 -5.98 -3.84
CA ARG A 4 -21.43 -6.95 -4.15
C ARG A 4 -22.82 -6.39 -3.86
N ILE A 5 -23.02 -5.83 -2.67
CA ILE A 5 -24.32 -5.29 -2.26
C ILE A 5 -24.71 -4.08 -3.12
N ALA A 6 -23.78 -3.18 -3.40
CA ALA A 6 -24.07 -1.92 -4.11
C ALA A 6 -24.37 -2.09 -5.60
N TRP A 7 -23.85 -3.15 -6.26
CA TRP A 7 -24.02 -3.38 -7.69
C TRP A 7 -24.77 -4.67 -8.04
N GLU A 8 -25.31 -5.40 -7.06
CA GLU A 8 -25.98 -6.69 -7.25
C GLU A 8 -27.18 -6.60 -8.21
N SER A 9 -27.91 -5.47 -8.19
CA SER A 9 -29.06 -5.25 -9.07
C SER A 9 -28.71 -4.80 -10.49
N VAL A 10 -27.44 -4.41 -10.74
CA VAL A 10 -27.04 -3.73 -11.99
C VAL A 10 -26.04 -4.55 -12.80
N VAL A 11 -25.26 -5.40 -12.13
CA VAL A 11 -24.12 -6.11 -12.74
C VAL A 11 -24.27 -7.62 -12.53
N PRO A 12 -23.99 -8.44 -13.56
CA PRO A 12 -24.03 -9.90 -13.43
C PRO A 12 -23.11 -10.43 -12.32
N THR A 13 -23.58 -11.41 -11.56
CA THR A 13 -22.87 -12.01 -10.41
C THR A 13 -21.42 -12.41 -10.73
N PRO A 14 -21.07 -13.02 -11.89
CA PRO A 14 -19.68 -13.38 -12.19
C PRO A 14 -18.73 -12.17 -12.23
N LEU A 15 -19.19 -11.02 -12.72
CA LEU A 15 -18.38 -9.80 -12.75
C LEU A 15 -18.20 -9.21 -11.35
N LEU A 16 -19.21 -9.32 -10.49
CA LEU A 16 -19.10 -8.90 -9.09
C LEU A 16 -18.11 -9.78 -8.32
N ASP A 17 -18.18 -11.09 -8.52
CA ASP A 17 -17.26 -12.03 -7.87
C ASP A 17 -15.82 -11.79 -8.36
N ALA A 18 -15.62 -11.52 -9.65
CA ALA A 18 -14.31 -11.11 -10.18
C ALA A 18 -13.81 -9.80 -9.56
N ALA A 19 -14.68 -8.78 -9.43
CA ALA A 19 -14.34 -7.52 -8.79
C ALA A 19 -13.93 -7.71 -7.32
N VAL A 20 -14.67 -8.53 -6.58
CA VAL A 20 -14.35 -8.89 -5.20
C VAL A 20 -13.03 -9.65 -5.12
N ALA A 21 -12.78 -10.60 -6.01
CA ALA A 21 -11.53 -11.34 -6.07
C ALA A 21 -10.32 -10.43 -6.32
N VAL A 22 -10.43 -9.48 -7.27
CA VAL A 22 -9.38 -8.50 -7.55
C VAL A 22 -9.10 -7.62 -6.33
N LEU A 23 -10.13 -7.10 -5.67
CA LEU A 23 -9.97 -6.25 -4.48
C LEU A 23 -9.42 -7.03 -3.29
N SER A 24 -9.85 -8.26 -3.09
CA SER A 24 -9.36 -9.14 -2.02
C SER A 24 -7.91 -9.59 -2.27
N GLY A 25 -7.55 -9.83 -3.52
CA GLY A 25 -6.18 -10.16 -3.93
C GLY A 25 -5.22 -8.95 -3.99
N ALA A 26 -5.73 -7.72 -3.79
CA ALA A 26 -4.91 -6.51 -3.88
C ALA A 26 -3.65 -6.52 -3.01
N PRO A 27 -3.61 -7.07 -1.79
CA PRO A 27 -2.37 -7.19 -1.01
C PRO A 27 -1.29 -8.01 -1.72
N ALA A 28 -1.67 -9.10 -2.41
CA ALA A 28 -0.73 -9.95 -3.14
C ALA A 28 -0.11 -9.21 -4.34
N TRP A 29 -0.94 -8.55 -5.16
CA TRP A 29 -0.47 -7.73 -6.29
C TRP A 29 0.45 -6.60 -5.83
N THR A 30 0.14 -5.99 -4.70
CA THR A 30 0.95 -4.94 -4.08
C THR A 30 2.34 -5.44 -3.72
N ASN A 31 2.46 -6.67 -3.21
CA ASN A 31 3.74 -7.28 -2.88
C ASN A 31 4.56 -7.55 -4.14
N LEU A 32 3.95 -7.98 -5.24
CA LEU A 32 4.64 -8.13 -6.53
C LEU A 32 5.18 -6.79 -7.06
N ALA A 33 4.43 -5.71 -6.90
CA ALA A 33 4.85 -4.39 -7.32
C ALA A 33 5.91 -3.75 -6.39
N SER A 34 6.19 -4.33 -5.22
CA SER A 34 7.12 -3.78 -4.23
C SER A 34 8.53 -3.56 -4.77
N LEU A 35 9.00 -4.45 -5.64
CA LEU A 35 10.31 -4.37 -6.28
C LEU A 35 10.43 -3.13 -7.18
N TRP A 36 9.42 -2.88 -8.01
CA TRP A 36 9.37 -1.69 -8.86
C TRP A 36 9.31 -0.39 -8.04
N TRP A 37 8.57 -0.39 -6.93
CA TRP A 37 8.55 0.75 -6.01
C TRP A 37 9.90 1.01 -5.36
N ALA A 38 10.61 -0.04 -4.93
CA ALA A 38 11.94 0.07 -4.35
C ALA A 38 12.93 0.70 -5.36
N GLU A 39 12.93 0.23 -6.60
CA GLU A 39 13.75 0.79 -7.68
C GLU A 39 13.41 2.26 -7.96
N SER A 40 12.12 2.59 -8.07
CA SER A 40 11.68 3.95 -8.37
C SER A 40 12.09 4.98 -7.32
N ALA A 41 12.36 4.52 -6.09
CA ALA A 41 12.79 5.34 -4.97
C ALA A 41 14.31 5.37 -4.77
N GLN A 42 15.08 4.51 -5.47
CA GLN A 42 16.54 4.45 -5.34
C GLN A 42 17.20 5.76 -5.80
N GLY A 43 18.19 6.24 -5.04
CA GLY A 43 18.89 7.50 -5.31
C GLY A 43 18.04 8.77 -5.22
N ARG A 44 16.81 8.67 -4.68
CA ARG A 44 15.87 9.79 -4.52
C ARG A 44 15.47 9.98 -3.05
N PRO A 45 15.04 11.21 -2.65
CA PRO A 45 14.54 11.45 -1.29
C PRO A 45 13.33 10.57 -0.98
N LYS A 46 13.46 9.68 0.01
CA LYS A 46 12.45 8.67 0.36
C LYS A 46 11.15 9.31 0.85
N ARG A 47 11.27 10.39 1.69
CA ARG A 47 10.13 11.15 2.17
C ARG A 47 9.28 11.76 1.05
N HIS A 48 9.92 12.26 -0.02
CA HIS A 48 9.21 12.78 -1.19
C HIS A 48 8.57 11.67 -2.02
N ALA A 49 9.25 10.52 -2.13
CA ALA A 49 8.70 9.35 -2.80
C ALA A 49 7.44 8.84 -2.09
N ILE A 50 7.48 8.71 -0.75
CA ILE A 50 6.31 8.33 0.06
C ILE A 50 5.18 9.34 -0.10
N ALA A 51 5.48 10.64 0.02
CA ALA A 51 4.47 11.69 -0.13
C ALA A 51 3.81 11.67 -1.52
N ARG A 52 4.57 11.34 -2.56
CA ARG A 52 4.03 11.17 -3.92
C ARG A 52 3.07 9.99 -3.99
N GLN A 53 3.42 8.84 -3.39
CA GLN A 53 2.54 7.67 -3.36
C GLN A 53 1.22 7.95 -2.64
N LEU A 54 1.28 8.61 -1.49
CA LEU A 54 0.08 8.99 -0.75
C LEU A 54 -0.82 9.94 -1.55
N ARG A 55 -0.25 10.88 -2.32
CA ARG A 55 -1.03 11.76 -3.20
C ARG A 55 -1.69 10.99 -4.34
N TRP A 56 -0.97 10.08 -4.98
CA TRP A 56 -1.55 9.25 -6.04
C TRP A 56 -2.66 8.33 -5.49
N ALA A 57 -2.48 7.78 -4.28
CA ALA A 57 -3.53 7.02 -3.61
C ALA A 57 -4.77 7.88 -3.34
N ALA A 58 -4.60 9.10 -2.83
CA ALA A 58 -5.70 10.04 -2.62
C ALA A 58 -6.42 10.38 -3.93
N LEU A 59 -5.67 10.70 -4.99
CA LEU A 59 -6.23 11.00 -6.32
C LEU A 59 -6.98 9.80 -6.93
N ALA A 60 -6.55 8.58 -6.66
CA ALA A 60 -7.24 7.37 -7.13
C ALA A 60 -8.58 7.13 -6.37
N MET A 61 -8.66 7.53 -5.10
CA MET A 61 -9.88 7.38 -4.30
C MET A 61 -10.96 8.41 -4.64
N ILE A 62 -10.60 9.61 -5.07
CA ILE A 62 -11.57 10.67 -5.39
C ILE A 62 -12.54 10.24 -6.49
N PRO A 63 -12.12 9.83 -7.70
CA PRO A 63 -13.07 9.39 -8.72
C PRO A 63 -13.86 8.16 -8.27
N ALA A 64 -13.28 7.25 -7.48
CA ALA A 64 -13.97 6.10 -6.94
C ALA A 64 -15.13 6.48 -5.98
N ALA A 65 -15.09 7.66 -5.37
CA ALA A 65 -16.17 8.16 -4.51
C ALA A 65 -17.39 8.65 -5.31
N PHE A 66 -17.21 9.06 -6.55
CA PHE A 66 -18.27 9.66 -7.39
C PHE A 66 -18.81 8.72 -8.47
N VAL A 67 -18.47 7.43 -8.42
CA VAL A 67 -18.92 6.46 -9.42
C VAL A 67 -20.45 6.29 -9.43
N PRO A 68 -21.06 6.22 -10.60
CA PRO A 68 -22.46 5.83 -10.74
C PRO A 68 -22.64 4.33 -10.50
N TYR A 69 -23.84 3.92 -10.10
CA TYR A 69 -24.20 2.50 -9.97
C TYR A 69 -24.48 1.87 -11.35
N THR A 70 -23.42 1.74 -12.16
CA THR A 70 -23.42 1.14 -13.49
C THR A 70 -22.25 0.16 -13.61
N GLY A 71 -22.23 -0.67 -14.64
CA GLY A 71 -21.08 -1.58 -14.88
C GLY A 71 -19.75 -0.82 -15.04
N TRP A 72 -19.74 0.31 -15.73
CA TRP A 72 -18.57 1.19 -15.83
C TRP A 72 -18.17 1.81 -14.48
N GLY A 73 -19.17 2.14 -13.65
CA GLY A 73 -18.93 2.62 -12.30
C GLY A 73 -18.23 1.58 -11.43
N LEU A 74 -18.63 0.32 -11.51
CA LEU A 74 -17.95 -0.78 -10.83
C LEU A 74 -16.48 -0.87 -11.27
N LEU A 75 -16.20 -0.82 -12.58
CA LEU A 75 -14.84 -0.86 -13.12
C LEU A 75 -13.99 0.29 -12.56
N LEU A 76 -14.50 1.53 -12.61
CA LEU A 76 -13.81 2.70 -12.07
C LEU A 76 -13.58 2.60 -10.55
N PHE A 77 -14.55 2.07 -9.81
CA PHE A 77 -14.42 1.79 -8.39
C PHE A 77 -13.30 0.79 -8.10
N VAL A 78 -13.28 -0.34 -8.82
CA VAL A 78 -12.25 -1.38 -8.67
C VAL A 78 -10.87 -0.82 -9.03
N LEU A 79 -10.74 -0.10 -10.14
CA LEU A 79 -9.47 0.51 -10.56
C LEU A 79 -8.98 1.56 -9.57
N GLY A 80 -9.87 2.40 -9.04
CA GLY A 80 -9.55 3.40 -8.03
C GLY A 80 -9.05 2.77 -6.73
N CYS A 81 -9.78 1.79 -6.21
CA CYS A 81 -9.39 1.07 -4.98
C CYS A 81 -8.10 0.25 -5.16
N ALA A 82 -7.96 -0.46 -6.29
CA ALA A 82 -6.75 -1.23 -6.61
C ALA A 82 -5.54 -0.29 -6.79
N GLY A 83 -5.71 0.83 -7.48
CA GLY A 83 -4.67 1.85 -7.66
C GLY A 83 -4.24 2.47 -6.34
N ALA A 84 -5.19 2.84 -5.47
CA ALA A 84 -4.89 3.33 -4.13
C ALA A 84 -4.12 2.28 -3.30
N ARG A 85 -4.50 1.01 -3.42
CA ARG A 85 -3.84 -0.10 -2.73
C ARG A 85 -2.42 -0.32 -3.22
N LEU A 86 -2.19 -0.25 -4.54
CA LEU A 86 -0.85 -0.33 -5.14
C LEU A 86 0.06 0.80 -4.63
N CYS A 87 -0.44 2.02 -4.59
CA CYS A 87 0.31 3.16 -4.05
C CYS A 87 0.61 2.99 -2.55
N TRP A 88 -0.34 2.46 -1.77
CA TRP A 88 -0.15 2.14 -0.37
C TRP A 88 0.99 1.13 -0.15
N GLY A 89 1.05 0.09 -0.96
CA GLY A 89 2.16 -0.88 -0.91
C GLY A 89 3.51 -0.25 -1.24
N GLY A 90 3.55 0.64 -2.21
CA GLY A 90 4.73 1.45 -2.52
C GLY A 90 5.19 2.28 -1.33
N MET A 91 4.26 2.90 -0.61
CA MET A 91 4.56 3.64 0.62
C MET A 91 5.17 2.73 1.69
N ILE A 92 4.59 1.55 1.95
CA ILE A 92 5.10 0.59 2.95
C ILE A 92 6.53 0.16 2.60
N THR A 93 6.79 -0.17 1.33
CA THR A 93 8.10 -0.61 0.85
C THR A 93 9.16 0.46 1.07
N ILE A 94 8.89 1.71 0.66
CA ILE A 94 9.84 2.81 0.78
C ILE A 94 10.02 3.22 2.24
N ARG A 95 8.96 3.16 3.06
CA ARG A 95 8.97 3.49 4.49
C ARG A 95 9.95 2.62 5.26
N SER A 96 10.06 1.34 4.94
CA SER A 96 10.99 0.43 5.60
C SER A 96 12.45 0.90 5.48
N THR A 97 12.82 1.42 4.30
CA THR A 97 14.16 1.99 4.04
C THR A 97 14.38 3.29 4.82
N LEU A 98 13.38 4.16 4.87
CA LEU A 98 13.44 5.41 5.65
C LEU A 98 13.65 5.12 7.14
N TRP A 99 12.93 4.14 7.70
CA TRP A 99 13.09 3.75 9.11
C TRP A 99 14.48 3.21 9.42
N ARG A 100 15.09 2.49 8.49
CA ARG A 100 16.47 2.02 8.64
C ARG A 100 17.46 3.18 8.79
N CYS A 101 17.18 4.33 8.23
CA CYS A 101 18.01 5.53 8.36
C CYS A 101 17.74 6.33 9.62
N MET A 102 16.48 6.32 10.10
CA MET A 102 16.05 7.18 11.22
C MET A 102 16.32 6.55 12.58
N TYR A 103 16.23 5.20 12.68
CA TYR A 103 16.30 4.52 13.96
C TYR A 103 17.52 3.62 14.10
N PRO A 104 18.24 3.67 15.25
CA PRO A 104 19.34 2.77 15.56
C PRO A 104 18.86 1.30 15.52
N ALA A 105 19.75 0.39 15.11
CA ALA A 105 19.41 -1.02 14.96
C ALA A 105 18.83 -1.65 16.23
N LYS A 106 19.34 -1.27 17.41
CA LYS A 106 18.91 -1.78 18.72
C LYS A 106 17.46 -1.41 19.07
N GLU A 107 16.99 -0.24 18.66
CA GLU A 107 15.68 0.28 19.05
C GLU A 107 14.62 0.10 17.94
N ARG A 108 15.04 -0.25 16.74
CA ARG A 108 14.18 -0.33 15.56
C ARG A 108 12.99 -1.26 15.77
N GLY A 109 13.20 -2.42 16.40
CA GLY A 109 12.13 -3.37 16.70
C GLY A 109 11.06 -2.79 17.63
N ARG A 110 11.48 -2.04 18.66
CA ARG A 110 10.58 -1.38 19.60
C ARG A 110 9.69 -0.34 18.90
N TYR A 111 10.30 0.55 18.08
CA TYR A 111 9.55 1.56 17.34
C TYR A 111 8.62 0.93 16.29
N ALA A 112 9.08 -0.11 15.58
CA ALA A 112 8.24 -0.84 14.64
C ALA A 112 7.04 -1.49 15.34
N GLY A 113 7.22 -2.09 16.52
CA GLY A 113 6.15 -2.64 17.34
C GLY A 113 5.11 -1.60 17.72
N TRP A 114 5.52 -0.44 18.26
CA TRP A 114 4.61 0.64 18.59
C TRP A 114 3.82 1.17 17.38
N MET A 115 4.50 1.36 16.26
CA MET A 115 3.84 1.79 15.03
C MET A 115 2.84 0.73 14.51
N SER A 116 3.15 -0.56 14.67
CA SER A 116 2.22 -1.63 14.29
C SER A 116 0.97 -1.63 15.17
N ILE A 117 1.11 -1.44 16.48
CA ILE A 117 -0.02 -1.34 17.42
C ILE A 117 -0.92 -0.15 17.05
N ILE A 118 -0.34 1.04 16.88
CA ILE A 118 -1.10 2.24 16.49
C ILE A 118 -1.82 2.02 15.16
N THR A 119 -1.13 1.43 14.18
CA THR A 119 -1.73 1.13 12.88
C THR A 119 -2.88 0.14 12.99
N ALA A 120 -2.71 -0.95 13.78
CA ALA A 120 -3.74 -1.95 13.98
C ALA A 120 -4.98 -1.36 14.68
N LEU A 121 -4.79 -0.56 15.74
CA LEU A 121 -5.88 0.12 16.42
C LEU A 121 -6.62 1.10 15.50
N THR A 122 -5.89 1.90 14.72
CA THR A 122 -6.48 2.83 13.76
C THR A 122 -7.29 2.10 12.69
N LEU A 123 -6.76 0.98 12.16
CA LEU A 123 -7.48 0.16 11.19
C LEU A 123 -8.72 -0.50 11.79
N ALA A 124 -8.66 -1.00 13.02
CA ALA A 124 -9.80 -1.58 13.72
C ALA A 124 -10.91 -0.54 13.94
N MET A 125 -10.54 0.65 14.44
CA MET A 125 -11.50 1.75 14.64
C MET A 125 -12.10 2.22 13.32
N ALA A 126 -11.28 2.46 12.29
CA ALA A 126 -11.75 2.88 10.98
C ALA A 126 -12.63 1.81 10.33
N GLY A 127 -12.29 0.53 10.48
CA GLY A 127 -13.10 -0.59 9.98
C GLY A 127 -14.44 -0.69 10.68
N ALA A 128 -14.46 -0.63 12.03
CA ALA A 128 -15.70 -0.67 12.81
C ALA A 128 -16.63 0.52 12.49
N THR A 129 -16.10 1.75 12.50
CA THR A 129 -16.88 2.94 12.17
C THR A 129 -17.41 2.93 10.74
N SER A 130 -16.57 2.51 9.78
CA SER A 130 -16.99 2.39 8.38
C SER A 130 -18.07 1.30 8.21
N GLY A 131 -17.95 0.18 8.91
CA GLY A 131 -18.96 -0.88 8.89
C GLY A 131 -20.32 -0.38 9.40
N MET A 132 -20.35 0.24 10.58
CA MET A 132 -21.56 0.80 11.17
C MET A 132 -22.23 1.87 10.29
N LEU A 133 -21.44 2.71 9.64
CA LEU A 133 -21.95 3.75 8.75
C LEU A 133 -22.54 3.15 7.46
N LEU A 134 -21.90 2.14 6.88
CA LEU A 134 -22.38 1.46 5.68
C LEU A 134 -23.64 0.63 5.92
N GLU A 135 -23.83 0.09 7.12
CA GLU A 135 -25.08 -0.60 7.51
C GLU A 135 -26.28 0.37 7.53
N ARG A 136 -26.06 1.63 7.91
CA ARG A 136 -27.12 2.64 7.97
C ARG A 136 -27.49 3.19 6.59
N ASP A 137 -26.50 3.53 5.80
CA ASP A 137 -26.69 4.07 4.44
C ASP A 137 -25.53 3.67 3.55
N HIS A 138 -25.87 2.94 2.48
CA HIS A 138 -24.90 2.46 1.49
C HIS A 138 -24.21 3.62 0.75
N GLN A 139 -24.80 4.80 0.65
CA GLN A 139 -24.19 5.95 0.01
C GLN A 139 -23.05 6.57 0.84
N THR A 140 -22.97 6.23 2.11
CA THR A 140 -21.91 6.72 3.02
C THR A 140 -20.50 6.28 2.58
N PHE A 141 -20.38 5.24 1.71
CA PHE A 141 -19.07 4.87 1.15
C PHE A 141 -18.37 6.04 0.47
N ARG A 142 -19.11 6.96 -0.15
CA ARG A 142 -18.57 8.17 -0.81
C ARG A 142 -17.85 9.06 0.19
N ILE A 143 -18.50 9.28 1.33
CA ILE A 143 -17.92 10.09 2.42
C ILE A 143 -16.69 9.40 2.99
N ILE A 144 -16.75 8.08 3.21
CA ILE A 144 -15.61 7.30 3.71
C ILE A 144 -14.41 7.40 2.77
N LEU A 145 -14.61 7.27 1.46
CA LEU A 145 -13.55 7.40 0.47
C LEU A 145 -12.97 8.82 0.41
N LEU A 146 -13.82 9.85 0.51
CA LEU A 146 -13.35 11.24 0.53
C LEU A 146 -12.57 11.56 1.80
N VAL A 147 -13.05 11.13 2.96
CA VAL A 147 -12.31 11.28 4.24
C VAL A 147 -10.96 10.55 4.16
N GLY A 148 -10.95 9.34 3.60
CA GLY A 148 -9.72 8.59 3.34
C GLY A 148 -8.76 9.33 2.40
N ALA A 149 -9.28 9.92 1.32
CA ALA A 149 -8.47 10.70 0.37
C ALA A 149 -7.88 11.96 1.05
N VAL A 150 -8.65 12.68 1.86
CA VAL A 150 -8.17 13.83 2.64
C VAL A 150 -7.09 13.40 3.63
N ALA A 151 -7.32 12.30 4.36
CA ALA A 151 -6.33 11.76 5.30
C ALA A 151 -5.00 11.38 4.61
N LEU A 152 -5.07 10.74 3.44
CA LEU A 152 -3.88 10.42 2.63
C LEU A 152 -3.17 11.68 2.14
N TRP A 153 -3.92 12.69 1.73
CA TRP A 153 -3.35 13.96 1.29
C TRP A 153 -2.64 14.68 2.43
N LEU A 154 -3.27 14.79 3.60
CA LEU A 154 -2.65 15.34 4.81
C LEU A 154 -1.41 14.53 5.22
N GLY A 155 -1.51 13.20 5.19
CA GLY A 155 -0.37 12.30 5.41
C GLY A 155 0.79 12.61 4.47
N SER A 156 0.51 12.92 3.20
CA SER A 156 1.56 13.29 2.24
C SER A 156 2.31 14.58 2.62
N ILE A 157 1.59 15.56 3.16
CA ILE A 157 2.17 16.82 3.64
C ILE A 157 3.04 16.56 4.87
N LEU A 158 2.54 15.78 5.81
CA LEU A 158 3.27 15.42 7.03
C LEU A 158 4.55 14.66 6.71
N TYR A 159 4.50 13.66 5.82
CA TYR A 159 5.70 12.90 5.42
C TYR A 159 6.79 13.78 4.81
N ARG A 160 6.44 14.81 4.06
CA ARG A 160 7.43 15.75 3.52
C ARG A 160 8.15 16.57 4.60
N ARG A 161 7.49 16.79 5.75
CA ARG A 161 8.02 17.58 6.87
C ARG A 161 8.84 16.77 7.85
N ILE A 162 8.83 15.43 7.77
CA ILE A 162 9.61 14.58 8.68
C ILE A 162 11.10 14.87 8.53
N PRO A 163 11.80 15.21 9.61
CA PRO A 163 13.25 15.40 9.59
C PRO A 163 13.94 14.04 9.38
N ALA A 164 14.76 13.92 8.35
CA ALA A 164 15.51 12.70 8.04
C ALA A 164 16.99 13.06 7.81
N PRO A 165 17.76 13.34 8.88
CA PRO A 165 19.13 13.86 8.77
C PRO A 165 20.10 12.86 8.12
N ALA A 166 19.83 11.57 8.19
CA ALA A 166 20.67 10.53 7.58
C ALA A 166 20.31 10.23 6.11
N GLU A 167 19.19 10.78 5.60
CA GLU A 167 18.73 10.53 4.23
C GLU A 167 19.72 10.98 3.13
N PRO A 168 20.40 12.15 3.23
CA PRO A 168 21.36 12.58 2.22
C PRO A 168 22.53 11.59 2.04
N LYS A 169 23.08 11.10 3.15
CA LYS A 169 24.17 10.10 3.12
C LYS A 169 23.73 8.80 2.45
N LEU A 170 22.49 8.35 2.73
CA LEU A 170 21.93 7.18 2.07
C LEU A 170 21.80 7.38 0.56
N ILE A 171 21.33 8.56 0.14
CA ILE A 171 21.16 8.88 -1.28
C ILE A 171 22.50 8.86 -2.01
N GLU A 172 23.55 9.43 -1.39
CA GLU A 172 24.91 9.42 -1.91
C GLU A 172 25.45 7.99 -2.04
N GLN A 173 25.27 7.17 -1.02
CA GLN A 173 25.65 5.75 -1.05
C GLN A 173 24.91 4.98 -2.16
N GLU A 174 23.60 5.17 -2.28
CA GLU A 174 22.80 4.52 -3.32
C GLU A 174 23.20 4.97 -4.75
N ARG A 175 23.65 6.21 -4.91
CA ARG A 175 24.14 6.73 -6.20
C ARG A 175 25.57 6.26 -6.52
N ALA A 176 26.43 6.14 -5.50
CA ALA A 176 27.78 5.63 -5.65
C ALA A 176 27.80 4.13 -5.95
N GLU A 177 26.87 3.38 -5.35
CA GLU A 177 26.66 1.98 -5.68
C GLU A 177 25.99 1.91 -7.07
N HIS A 178 26.78 1.92 -8.14
CA HIS A 178 26.33 1.61 -9.51
C HIS A 178 25.85 0.15 -9.57
N ARG A 179 24.73 -0.16 -8.94
CA ARG A 179 24.15 -1.50 -9.04
C ARG A 179 23.63 -1.70 -10.46
N PRO A 180 24.04 -2.79 -11.13
CA PRO A 180 23.40 -3.19 -12.38
C PRO A 180 21.89 -3.27 -12.12
N LYS A 181 21.08 -2.91 -13.12
CA LYS A 181 19.60 -2.95 -12.98
C LYS A 181 19.20 -4.26 -12.32
N PRO A 182 18.57 -4.23 -11.13
CA PRO A 182 18.21 -5.45 -10.43
C PRO A 182 17.35 -6.30 -11.36
N ARG A 183 17.66 -7.59 -11.39
CA ARG A 183 16.84 -8.60 -12.07
C ARG A 183 16.09 -9.35 -10.98
N PRO A 184 14.96 -8.77 -10.48
CA PRO A 184 14.36 -9.16 -9.21
C PRO A 184 14.09 -10.66 -9.12
N TRP A 185 13.62 -11.27 -10.21
CA TRP A 185 13.32 -12.70 -10.24
C TRP A 185 14.58 -13.57 -10.23
N ARG A 186 15.62 -13.17 -10.98
CA ARG A 186 16.90 -13.93 -11.00
C ARG A 186 17.61 -13.80 -9.67
N ASP A 187 17.61 -12.61 -9.09
CA ASP A 187 18.24 -12.33 -7.80
C ASP A 187 17.50 -13.04 -6.67
N ALA A 188 16.16 -13.08 -6.68
CA ALA A 188 15.36 -13.85 -5.74
C ALA A 188 15.65 -15.36 -5.83
N ILE A 189 15.68 -15.92 -7.03
CA ILE A 189 16.01 -17.33 -7.24
C ILE A 189 17.43 -17.63 -6.77
N ALA A 190 18.39 -16.76 -7.09
CA ALA A 190 19.78 -16.92 -6.65
C ALA A 190 19.91 -16.90 -5.11
N ILE A 191 19.16 -16.03 -4.43
CA ILE A 191 19.13 -15.98 -2.95
C ILE A 191 18.53 -17.26 -2.39
N LEU A 192 17.39 -17.73 -2.95
CA LEU A 192 16.74 -18.96 -2.52
C LEU A 192 17.66 -20.18 -2.71
N GLN A 193 18.45 -20.22 -3.78
CA GLN A 193 19.40 -21.30 -4.01
C GLN A 193 20.61 -21.25 -3.09
N LYS A 194 21.07 -20.04 -2.74
CA LYS A 194 22.29 -19.83 -1.95
C LYS A 194 22.03 -19.99 -0.46
N ASP A 195 20.89 -19.54 0.05
CA ASP A 195 20.53 -19.55 1.48
C ASP A 195 19.44 -20.59 1.76
N ARG A 196 19.85 -21.78 2.19
CA ARG A 196 18.92 -22.87 2.57
C ARG A 196 18.04 -22.53 3.77
N GLY A 197 18.52 -21.71 4.71
CA GLY A 197 17.75 -21.25 5.87
C GLY A 197 16.60 -20.36 5.45
N PHE A 198 16.90 -19.39 4.60
CA PHE A 198 15.89 -18.50 4.03
C PHE A 198 14.87 -19.26 3.16
N SER A 199 15.30 -20.23 2.37
CA SER A 199 14.40 -21.07 1.56
C SER A 199 13.41 -21.86 2.41
N ARG A 200 13.89 -22.45 3.52
CA ARG A 200 13.03 -23.19 4.47
C ARG A 200 12.02 -22.24 5.15
N TYR A 201 12.47 -21.04 5.55
CA TYR A 201 11.59 -20.02 6.11
C TYR A 201 10.50 -19.62 5.11
N MET A 202 10.86 -19.34 3.86
CA MET A 202 9.90 -19.00 2.81
C MET A 202 8.92 -20.15 2.55
N ALA A 203 9.40 -21.40 2.47
CA ALA A 203 8.53 -22.55 2.30
C ALA A 203 7.54 -22.69 3.47
N ALA A 204 7.98 -22.51 4.71
CA ALA A 204 7.10 -22.51 5.87
C ALA A 204 6.01 -21.43 5.80
N MET A 205 6.36 -20.21 5.34
CA MET A 205 5.40 -19.10 5.17
C MET A 205 4.36 -19.35 4.07
N PHE A 206 4.63 -20.24 3.12
CA PHE A 206 3.65 -20.63 2.09
C PHE A 206 2.68 -21.74 2.54
N VAL A 207 3.03 -22.47 3.60
CA VAL A 207 2.21 -23.59 4.12
C VAL A 207 1.21 -23.10 5.18
N PHE A 208 1.49 -21.96 5.84
CA PHE A 208 0.62 -21.31 6.83
C PHE A 208 -0.06 -20.06 6.27
#